data_8c234cf493ba47bcf50b85a328d3ab67
#
_entry.id   8c234cf493ba47bcf50b85a328d3ab67
#
_cell.length_a   1.000
_cell.length_b   1.000
_cell.length_c   1.000
_cell.angle_alpha   90.00
_cell.angle_beta   90.00
_cell.angle_gamma   90.00
#
_symmetry.space_group_name_H-M   'P 1'
#
loop_
_entity.id
_entity.type
_entity.pdbx_description
1 polymer ?
#
loop_
_entity_poly.entity_id
_entity_poly.type
_entity_poly.pdbx_seq_one_letter_code
_entity_poly.pdbx_strand_id
1 'polypeptide(L)'
;MNHPERKQARRFDMPGRCQEFTDLVYSGVHEDPAGLWEKVKQTQNKFDPPSPEYNVYFGEMHGHSILSDGISADQDVYYQNIRDLAKLDFAALTDHDHGGVGKPELWVGDPSKWNFIQETAKKYYEPGKFTTLLAYERDSYPYYNNMILYFNNHDADMVRGVRDGEITAEELRALLKRDDVVVIPHDTYSLSSGADFEHMDLDLITPLIEMISRADPAEYMGHPAFARDTCCEGGYWLDALKRGAKMGCIAGSDDHDGMNGRVHEAWGYPGKYPGITGVWAKENTVEGIFEAIKSKRTFCFMGGRMTIDFRINGHYMGEEITLGEEEHANIFIDVKADTKIKRIALVKNGRERVCLMGPTHQMVFDYFNEQETDFFYLRVETEDGRYGWCSPIWVTRK
;
A
#
# COMPACT_ATOMS: atom_id res chain seq x y z
N MET A 1 23.58 -15.40 -11.99
CA MET A 1 22.74 -16.34 -12.79
C MET A 1 21.93 -15.49 -13.75
N ASN A 2 21.90 -15.84 -15.04
CA ASN A 2 21.13 -15.06 -16.02
C ASN A 2 19.64 -15.19 -15.68
N HIS A 3 18.97 -14.10 -15.33
CA HIS A 3 17.52 -14.06 -15.33
C HIS A 3 17.02 -14.45 -16.71
N PRO A 4 15.99 -15.31 -16.84
CA PRO A 4 15.34 -15.50 -18.12
C PRO A 4 14.87 -14.12 -18.62
N GLU A 5 15.10 -13.83 -19.88
CA GLU A 5 14.69 -12.55 -20.50
C GLU A 5 13.19 -12.34 -20.23
N ARG A 6 12.85 -11.38 -19.37
CA ARG A 6 11.47 -10.98 -19.12
C ARG A 6 10.94 -10.32 -20.38
N LYS A 7 9.78 -10.77 -20.84
CA LYS A 7 9.16 -10.21 -22.03
C LYS A 7 8.66 -8.79 -21.72
N GLN A 8 9.09 -7.84 -22.54
CA GLN A 8 8.59 -6.47 -22.51
C GLN A 8 7.11 -6.46 -22.93
N ALA A 9 6.21 -6.12 -22.02
CA ALA A 9 4.79 -6.05 -22.32
C ALA A 9 4.45 -4.64 -22.88
N ARG A 10 3.69 -4.62 -23.97
CA ARG A 10 3.12 -3.37 -24.51
C ARG A 10 1.80 -3.10 -23.80
N ARG A 11 1.48 -1.81 -23.61
CA ARG A 11 0.20 -1.34 -23.09
C ARG A 11 -0.94 -1.94 -23.91
N PHE A 12 -1.75 -2.80 -23.29
CA PHE A 12 -2.96 -3.35 -23.91
C PHE A 12 -4.16 -2.48 -23.54
N ASP A 13 -4.96 -2.14 -24.55
CA ASP A 13 -6.30 -1.60 -24.32
C ASP A 13 -7.16 -2.68 -23.66
N MET A 14 -7.53 -2.44 -22.40
CA MET A 14 -8.46 -3.31 -21.70
C MET A 14 -9.88 -3.11 -22.26
N PRO A 15 -10.56 -4.19 -22.67
CA PRO A 15 -11.94 -4.08 -23.18
C PRO A 15 -12.92 -3.63 -22.10
N GLY A 16 -13.95 -2.92 -22.52
CA GLY A 16 -15.02 -2.26 -21.82
C GLY A 16 -15.53 -2.90 -20.50
N ARG A 17 -15.28 -2.21 -19.44
CA ARG A 17 -15.26 -2.69 -18.05
C ARG A 17 -16.60 -2.72 -17.33
N CYS A 18 -17.61 -2.08 -17.89
CA CYS A 18 -18.97 -2.05 -17.31
C CYS A 18 -19.94 -3.03 -17.99
N GLN A 19 -19.67 -3.43 -19.23
CA GLN A 19 -20.60 -4.25 -20.02
C GLN A 19 -20.67 -5.68 -19.50
N GLU A 20 -19.51 -6.30 -19.22
CA GLU A 20 -19.45 -7.67 -18.66
C GLU A 20 -20.11 -7.78 -17.28
N PHE A 21 -20.01 -6.72 -16.48
CA PHE A 21 -20.64 -6.69 -15.17
C PHE A 21 -22.17 -6.62 -15.25
N THR A 22 -22.69 -5.84 -16.18
CA THR A 22 -24.12 -5.75 -16.43
C THR A 22 -24.68 -7.08 -16.89
N ASP A 23 -23.95 -7.80 -17.76
CA ASP A 23 -24.36 -9.11 -18.28
C ASP A 23 -24.30 -10.21 -17.20
N LEU A 24 -23.34 -10.14 -16.26
CA LEU A 24 -23.23 -11.09 -15.14
C LEU A 24 -24.31 -10.87 -14.07
N VAL A 25 -24.67 -9.63 -13.78
CA VAL A 25 -25.73 -9.28 -12.82
C VAL A 25 -27.11 -9.64 -13.39
N TYR A 26 -27.30 -9.51 -14.70
CA TYR A 26 -28.60 -9.81 -15.34
C TYR A 26 -28.72 -11.26 -15.84
N SER A 27 -27.63 -12.04 -15.96
CA SER A 27 -27.72 -13.46 -16.34
C SER A 27 -28.08 -14.40 -15.17
N GLY A 28 -27.92 -13.95 -13.94
CA GLY A 28 -28.46 -14.60 -12.76
C GLY A 28 -29.89 -14.14 -12.51
N VAL A 29 -30.85 -14.63 -13.32
CA VAL A 29 -32.29 -14.40 -13.07
C VAL A 29 -32.64 -15.06 -11.76
N HIS A 30 -32.69 -14.31 -10.66
CA HIS A 30 -33.37 -14.76 -9.46
C HIS A 30 -34.85 -14.84 -9.75
N GLU A 31 -35.46 -15.98 -9.51
CA GLU A 31 -36.90 -16.23 -9.72
C GLU A 31 -37.79 -15.30 -8.89
N ASP A 32 -37.22 -14.62 -7.89
CA ASP A 32 -37.93 -13.60 -7.07
C ASP A 32 -37.06 -12.37 -6.76
N PRO A 33 -36.90 -11.42 -7.71
CA PRO A 33 -36.16 -10.17 -7.47
C PRO A 33 -36.79 -9.30 -6.36
N ALA A 34 -38.09 -9.35 -6.16
CA ALA A 34 -38.82 -8.57 -5.15
C ALA A 34 -38.52 -9.10 -3.74
N GLY A 35 -38.51 -10.43 -3.55
CA GLY A 35 -38.18 -11.05 -2.30
C GLY A 35 -36.73 -10.82 -1.88
N LEU A 36 -35.79 -10.85 -2.85
CA LEU A 36 -34.39 -10.50 -2.61
C LEU A 36 -34.25 -9.03 -2.16
N TRP A 37 -34.99 -8.12 -2.81
CA TRP A 37 -34.97 -6.70 -2.48
C TRP A 37 -35.52 -6.39 -1.09
N GLU A 38 -36.59 -7.10 -0.68
CA GLU A 38 -37.13 -6.99 0.69
C GLU A 38 -36.18 -7.57 1.75
N LYS A 39 -35.49 -8.67 1.46
CA LYS A 39 -34.40 -9.19 2.33
C LYS A 39 -33.27 -8.19 2.48
N VAL A 40 -32.81 -7.58 1.39
CA VAL A 40 -31.77 -6.54 1.40
C VAL A 40 -32.22 -5.35 2.27
N LYS A 41 -33.43 -4.86 2.09
CA LYS A 41 -34.01 -3.76 2.92
C LYS A 41 -34.08 -4.15 4.41
N GLN A 42 -34.55 -5.36 4.72
CA GLN A 42 -34.66 -5.84 6.12
C GLN A 42 -33.28 -5.99 6.77
N THR A 43 -32.24 -6.31 6.00
CA THR A 43 -30.87 -6.43 6.48
C THR A 43 -30.22 -5.07 6.65
N GLN A 44 -30.43 -4.14 5.71
CA GLN A 44 -29.93 -2.76 5.80
C GLN A 44 -30.47 -2.01 7.02
N ASN A 45 -31.73 -2.26 7.42
CA ASN A 45 -32.36 -1.61 8.57
C ASN A 45 -31.87 -2.11 9.94
N LYS A 46 -31.02 -3.14 9.98
CA LYS A 46 -30.49 -3.72 11.22
C LYS A 46 -28.99 -3.49 11.41
N PHE A 47 -28.35 -2.77 10.48
CA PHE A 47 -26.91 -2.60 10.49
C PHE A 47 -26.58 -1.21 11.07
N ASP A 48 -26.19 -1.17 12.33
CA ASP A 48 -25.55 0.01 12.90
C ASP A 48 -24.16 0.15 12.32
N PRO A 49 -23.73 1.36 11.88
CA PRO A 49 -22.35 1.57 11.46
C PRO A 49 -21.39 1.15 12.57
N PRO A 50 -20.37 0.37 12.29
CA PRO A 50 -19.41 -0.01 13.31
C PRO A 50 -18.72 1.24 13.87
N SER A 51 -18.66 1.35 15.20
CA SER A 51 -17.86 2.40 15.85
C SER A 51 -16.40 2.21 15.50
N PRO A 52 -15.65 3.26 15.18
CA PRO A 52 -14.22 3.13 14.91
C PRO A 52 -13.47 2.74 16.19
N GLU A 53 -12.72 1.63 16.13
CA GLU A 53 -11.83 1.19 17.22
C GLU A 53 -10.50 1.96 17.19
N TYR A 54 -10.12 2.46 16.01
CA TYR A 54 -8.86 3.13 15.72
C TYR A 54 -9.10 4.56 15.22
N ASN A 55 -8.08 5.38 15.31
CA ASN A 55 -8.01 6.69 14.70
C ASN A 55 -7.28 6.61 13.35
N VAL A 56 -7.52 7.57 12.47
CA VAL A 56 -6.84 7.68 11.18
C VAL A 56 -5.66 8.63 11.31
N TYR A 57 -4.49 8.20 10.81
CA TYR A 57 -3.30 9.03 10.69
C TYR A 57 -2.74 8.93 9.27
N PHE A 58 -2.18 10.04 8.77
CA PHE A 58 -1.63 10.14 7.43
C PHE A 58 -0.13 10.37 7.48
N GLY A 59 0.62 9.72 6.60
CA GLY A 59 2.06 9.84 6.62
C GLY A 59 2.74 9.72 5.26
N GLU A 60 3.97 10.25 5.24
CA GLU A 60 4.94 10.06 4.19
C GLU A 60 5.83 8.87 4.56
N MET A 61 5.84 7.86 3.71
CA MET A 61 6.54 6.61 4.00
C MET A 61 7.84 6.45 3.21
N HIS A 62 8.07 7.24 2.16
CA HIS A 62 9.23 7.08 1.29
C HIS A 62 9.71 8.41 0.73
N GLY A 63 10.95 8.77 1.04
CA GLY A 63 11.58 9.95 0.48
C GLY A 63 13.03 10.10 0.93
N HIS A 64 13.77 10.90 0.18
CA HIS A 64 15.22 11.01 0.24
C HIS A 64 15.68 12.41 0.63
N SER A 65 16.80 12.45 1.35
CA SER A 65 17.50 13.67 1.69
C SER A 65 18.85 13.75 0.98
N ILE A 66 19.57 14.85 1.21
CA ILE A 66 20.94 15.02 0.70
C ILE A 66 21.96 14.04 1.32
N LEU A 67 21.57 13.20 2.28
CA LEU A 67 22.46 12.14 2.80
C LEU A 67 22.61 10.98 1.83
N SER A 68 21.64 10.79 0.94
CA SER A 68 21.75 9.83 -0.17
C SER A 68 21.74 10.57 -1.52
N ASP A 69 20.69 10.51 -2.25
CA ASP A 69 20.58 11.08 -3.59
C ASP A 69 19.49 12.15 -3.73
N GLY A 70 18.90 12.58 -2.62
CA GLY A 70 18.07 13.77 -2.57
C GLY A 70 18.87 15.02 -2.95
N ILE A 71 18.23 15.98 -3.62
CA ILE A 71 18.94 17.11 -4.24
C ILE A 71 18.82 18.43 -3.48
N SER A 72 17.88 18.58 -2.57
CA SER A 72 17.60 19.90 -1.98
C SER A 72 17.21 19.94 -0.51
N ALA A 73 16.79 18.83 0.09
CA ALA A 73 16.39 18.81 1.49
C ALA A 73 17.42 18.06 2.35
N ASP A 74 17.88 18.73 3.41
CA ASP A 74 18.47 18.01 4.54
C ASP A 74 17.36 17.37 5.40
N GLN A 75 17.73 16.60 6.41
CA GLN A 75 16.79 15.87 7.26
C GLN A 75 15.86 16.79 8.05
N ASP A 76 16.33 17.98 8.44
CA ASP A 76 15.53 18.96 9.14
C ASP A 76 14.45 19.53 8.20
N VAL A 77 14.81 19.91 7.00
CA VAL A 77 13.89 20.38 5.97
C VAL A 77 12.89 19.27 5.59
N TYR A 78 13.34 18.02 5.48
CA TYR A 78 12.48 16.88 5.22
C TYR A 78 11.33 16.78 6.21
N TYR A 79 11.64 16.64 7.50
CA TYR A 79 10.60 16.49 8.52
C TYR A 79 9.74 17.74 8.71
N GLN A 80 10.33 18.95 8.59
CA GLN A 80 9.58 20.20 8.67
C GLN A 80 8.56 20.32 7.52
N ASN A 81 8.94 19.98 6.30
CA ASN A 81 8.03 20.03 5.15
C ASN A 81 6.84 19.09 5.35
N ILE A 82 7.07 17.87 5.82
CA ILE A 82 6.01 16.89 6.05
C ILE A 82 5.09 17.35 7.19
N ARG A 83 5.66 17.75 8.33
CA ARG A 83 4.89 18.18 9.51
C ARG A 83 4.19 19.51 9.29
N ASP A 84 4.92 20.52 8.82
CA ASP A 84 4.47 21.91 8.87
C ASP A 84 3.79 22.38 7.57
N LEU A 85 4.18 21.86 6.41
CA LEU A 85 3.59 22.22 5.12
C LEU A 85 2.54 21.21 4.67
N ALA A 86 2.91 19.92 4.59
CA ALA A 86 1.99 18.88 4.18
C ALA A 86 0.96 18.52 5.27
N LYS A 87 1.23 18.86 6.56
CA LYS A 87 0.34 18.58 7.69
C LYS A 87 0.02 17.10 7.84
N LEU A 88 1.03 16.24 7.65
CA LEU A 88 0.92 14.80 7.90
C LEU A 88 1.22 14.50 9.36
N ASP A 89 0.73 13.35 9.83
CA ASP A 89 0.79 12.93 11.23
C ASP A 89 2.05 12.13 11.54
N PHE A 90 2.64 11.50 10.51
CA PHE A 90 3.87 10.73 10.66
C PHE A 90 4.73 10.75 9.40
N ALA A 91 6.00 10.39 9.54
CA ALA A 91 6.95 10.31 8.43
C ALA A 91 8.04 9.27 8.66
N ALA A 92 8.59 8.76 7.58
CA ALA A 92 9.83 7.99 7.54
C ALA A 92 10.80 8.60 6.52
N LEU A 93 12.02 8.91 6.95
CA LEU A 93 13.12 9.24 6.04
C LEU A 93 13.79 7.94 5.63
N THR A 94 13.94 7.72 4.34
CA THR A 94 14.35 6.42 3.77
C THR A 94 15.57 6.55 2.85
N ASP A 95 16.56 7.31 3.26
CA ASP A 95 17.82 7.43 2.52
C ASP A 95 18.43 6.05 2.24
N HIS A 96 19.09 5.89 1.09
CA HIS A 96 19.71 4.63 0.67
C HIS A 96 20.83 4.18 1.61
N ASP A 97 20.90 2.88 1.88
CA ASP A 97 21.97 2.27 2.70
C ASP A 97 23.34 2.33 2.01
N HIS A 98 23.37 2.34 0.69
CA HIS A 98 24.56 2.65 -0.08
C HIS A 98 24.25 3.74 -1.12
N GLY A 99 25.22 4.56 -1.41
CA GLY A 99 25.09 5.63 -2.41
C GLY A 99 24.92 5.02 -3.79
N GLY A 100 23.93 5.51 -4.55
CA GLY A 100 23.71 5.12 -5.93
C GLY A 100 25.00 5.13 -6.77
N VAL A 101 24.98 4.46 -7.89
CA VAL A 101 26.15 4.20 -8.73
C VAL A 101 27.13 5.38 -8.78
N GLY A 102 28.27 5.22 -8.09
CA GLY A 102 29.41 6.14 -8.16
C GLY A 102 29.51 7.19 -7.03
N LYS A 103 28.75 7.10 -5.96
CA LYS A 103 28.81 8.05 -4.84
C LYS A 103 28.88 7.35 -3.47
N PRO A 104 29.95 6.57 -3.16
CA PRO A 104 30.06 5.86 -1.89
C PRO A 104 30.03 6.77 -0.65
N GLU A 105 30.33 8.05 -0.80
CA GLU A 105 30.26 9.06 0.26
C GLU A 105 28.83 9.38 0.72
N LEU A 106 27.81 8.99 -0.04
CA LEU A 106 26.39 9.23 0.30
C LEU A 106 25.71 8.04 1.01
N TRP A 107 26.47 7.08 1.51
CA TRP A 107 25.92 5.88 2.15
C TRP A 107 25.49 6.16 3.59
N VAL A 108 24.23 5.92 3.90
CA VAL A 108 23.77 5.90 5.30
C VAL A 108 24.23 4.64 6.04
N GLY A 109 24.77 3.66 5.34
CA GLY A 109 25.46 2.51 5.91
C GLY A 109 26.72 2.86 6.70
N ASP A 110 27.26 4.07 6.59
CA ASP A 110 28.27 4.59 7.52
C ASP A 110 27.63 4.76 8.91
N PRO A 111 28.25 4.20 9.99
CA PRO A 111 27.69 4.29 11.34
C PRO A 111 27.43 5.72 11.83
N SER A 112 28.25 6.69 11.41
CA SER A 112 28.07 8.08 11.81
C SER A 112 26.82 8.70 11.17
N LYS A 113 26.50 8.37 9.92
CA LYS A 113 25.29 8.81 9.23
C LYS A 113 24.07 8.10 9.78
N TRP A 114 24.14 6.81 10.05
CA TRP A 114 23.05 6.07 10.67
C TRP A 114 22.68 6.65 12.04
N ASN A 115 23.68 6.90 12.88
CA ASN A 115 23.46 7.59 14.17
C ASN A 115 22.82 8.97 13.96
N PHE A 116 23.23 9.73 12.95
CA PHE A 116 22.66 11.03 12.65
C PHE A 116 21.17 10.92 12.24
N ILE A 117 20.80 9.93 11.43
CA ILE A 117 19.40 9.65 11.08
C ILE A 117 18.57 9.30 12.32
N GLN A 118 19.10 8.44 13.21
CA GLN A 118 18.45 8.08 14.46
C GLN A 118 18.21 9.32 15.35
N GLU A 119 19.22 10.14 15.54
CA GLU A 119 19.10 11.36 16.37
C GLU A 119 18.13 12.38 15.74
N THR A 120 18.11 12.49 14.41
CA THR A 120 17.17 13.39 13.74
C THR A 120 15.74 12.86 13.85
N ALA A 121 15.52 11.57 13.68
CA ALA A 121 14.21 10.97 13.91
C ALA A 121 13.72 11.22 15.35
N LYS A 122 14.55 11.00 16.37
CA LYS A 122 14.24 11.33 17.77
C LYS A 122 13.93 12.80 17.98
N LYS A 123 14.69 13.70 17.36
CA LYS A 123 14.51 15.16 17.45
C LYS A 123 13.13 15.62 17.01
N TYR A 124 12.58 15.03 15.95
CA TYR A 124 11.28 15.40 15.40
C TYR A 124 10.11 14.60 15.96
N TYR A 125 10.37 13.55 16.73
CA TYR A 125 9.32 12.73 17.33
C TYR A 125 8.59 13.48 18.44
N GLU A 126 7.30 13.71 18.28
CA GLU A 126 6.39 14.28 19.26
C GLU A 126 5.20 13.33 19.47
N PRO A 127 5.24 12.43 20.46
CA PRO A 127 4.17 11.46 20.69
C PRO A 127 2.79 12.10 20.73
N GLY A 128 1.84 11.52 20.00
CA GLY A 128 0.47 12.03 19.89
C GLY A 128 0.29 13.19 18.90
N LYS A 129 1.37 13.72 18.31
CA LYS A 129 1.31 14.85 17.37
C LYS A 129 1.99 14.56 16.04
N PHE A 130 3.25 14.14 16.08
CA PHE A 130 4.04 13.83 14.91
C PHE A 130 4.97 12.66 15.18
N THR A 131 4.74 11.54 14.52
CA THR A 131 5.54 10.35 14.68
C THR A 131 6.56 10.23 13.57
N THR A 132 7.81 9.97 13.93
CA THR A 132 8.88 9.63 13.01
C THR A 132 9.18 8.14 13.11
N LEU A 133 9.20 7.43 12.01
CA LEU A 133 9.66 6.05 11.95
C LEU A 133 11.12 6.03 11.52
N LEU A 134 11.95 5.27 12.23
CA LEU A 134 13.30 5.00 11.78
C LEU A 134 13.22 4.06 10.59
N ALA A 135 13.84 4.42 9.48
CA ALA A 135 13.79 3.64 8.25
C ALA A 135 15.02 3.92 7.36
N TYR A 136 15.23 3.09 6.38
CA TYR A 136 16.13 3.33 5.25
C TYR A 136 15.73 2.48 4.05
N GLU A 137 16.12 2.90 2.87
CA GLU A 137 15.97 2.11 1.65
C GLU A 137 17.23 1.28 1.42
N ARG A 138 17.02 -0.01 1.18
CA ARG A 138 18.07 -0.98 0.95
C ARG A 138 17.98 -1.60 -0.43
N ASP A 139 19.06 -1.68 -1.14
CA ASP A 139 19.19 -2.56 -2.29
C ASP A 139 19.08 -4.03 -1.88
N SER A 140 18.33 -4.80 -2.64
CA SER A 140 17.90 -6.15 -2.22
C SER A 140 17.90 -7.17 -3.35
N TYR A 141 18.79 -7.00 -4.26
CA TYR A 141 18.99 -7.95 -5.36
C TYR A 141 19.33 -9.35 -4.81
N PRO A 142 18.79 -10.47 -5.35
CA PRO A 142 18.07 -10.57 -6.61
C PRO A 142 16.52 -10.62 -6.48
N TYR A 143 15.94 -10.54 -5.28
CA TYR A 143 14.49 -10.73 -5.09
C TYR A 143 13.69 -9.46 -5.36
N TYR A 144 14.21 -8.35 -4.87
CA TYR A 144 13.69 -7.01 -5.09
C TYR A 144 14.86 -6.13 -5.52
N ASN A 145 14.60 -5.04 -6.26
CA ASN A 145 15.64 -4.04 -6.44
C ASN A 145 15.94 -3.38 -5.11
N ASN A 146 14.93 -2.70 -4.61
CA ASN A 146 15.00 -1.98 -3.37
C ASN A 146 13.89 -2.40 -2.42
N MET A 147 14.19 -2.40 -1.14
CA MET A 147 13.23 -2.60 -0.05
C MET A 147 13.43 -1.52 0.99
N ILE A 148 12.33 -1.02 1.54
CA ILE A 148 12.38 -0.11 2.66
C ILE A 148 12.19 -0.91 3.93
N LEU A 149 13.07 -0.67 4.90
CA LEU A 149 13.02 -1.29 6.21
C LEU A 149 12.59 -0.25 7.23
N TYR A 150 11.48 -0.51 7.94
CA TYR A 150 10.95 0.34 9.00
C TYR A 150 11.09 -0.35 10.35
N PHE A 151 11.53 0.37 11.37
CA PHE A 151 11.78 -0.16 12.71
C PHE A 151 10.75 0.33 13.71
N ASN A 152 10.49 -0.49 14.73
CA ASN A 152 9.58 -0.17 15.83
C ASN A 152 10.20 0.73 16.92
N ASN A 153 11.40 1.20 16.73
CA ASN A 153 12.11 2.08 17.65
C ASN A 153 13.17 2.91 16.92
N HIS A 154 13.70 3.95 17.57
CA HIS A 154 14.70 4.86 17.00
C HIS A 154 16.17 4.44 17.24
N ASP A 155 16.40 3.33 17.94
CA ASP A 155 17.75 2.87 18.32
C ASP A 155 18.12 1.54 17.63
N ALA A 156 17.39 1.15 16.59
CA ALA A 156 17.61 -0.10 15.90
C ALA A 156 18.93 -0.09 15.12
N ASP A 157 19.64 -1.20 15.18
CA ASP A 157 20.79 -1.44 14.31
C ASP A 157 20.36 -1.63 12.86
N MET A 158 21.14 -1.10 11.93
CA MET A 158 20.93 -1.32 10.51
C MET A 158 21.09 -2.79 10.16
N VAL A 159 20.15 -3.35 9.42
CA VAL A 159 20.23 -4.73 8.91
C VAL A 159 21.20 -4.77 7.74
N ARG A 160 22.32 -5.46 7.90
CA ARG A 160 23.35 -5.62 6.87
C ARG A 160 23.22 -6.98 6.21
N GLY A 161 23.37 -7.04 4.90
CA GLY A 161 23.47 -8.30 4.14
C GLY A 161 24.87 -8.87 4.14
N VAL A 162 25.04 -10.05 3.57
CA VAL A 162 26.34 -10.73 3.39
C VAL A 162 27.26 -9.95 2.47
N ARG A 163 26.68 -9.21 1.52
CA ARG A 163 27.38 -8.31 0.60
C ARG A 163 26.57 -7.05 0.38
N ASP A 164 27.26 -5.99 -0.01
CA ASP A 164 26.60 -4.74 -0.38
C ASP A 164 25.61 -5.00 -1.54
N GLY A 165 24.33 -4.68 -1.31
CA GLY A 165 23.30 -4.82 -2.31
C GLY A 165 22.76 -6.24 -2.58
N GLU A 166 23.30 -7.29 -1.95
CA GLU A 166 22.80 -8.65 -2.13
C GLU A 166 22.12 -9.16 -0.84
N ILE A 167 21.01 -9.89 -1.00
CA ILE A 167 20.34 -10.61 0.08
C ILE A 167 20.09 -12.05 -0.37
N THR A 168 20.38 -13.01 0.50
CA THR A 168 20.05 -14.42 0.25
C THR A 168 18.60 -14.71 0.63
N ALA A 169 18.04 -15.82 0.10
CA ALA A 169 16.72 -16.28 0.47
C ALA A 169 16.58 -16.54 1.98
N GLU A 170 17.63 -17.08 2.60
CA GLU A 170 17.65 -17.35 4.05
C GLU A 170 17.63 -16.08 4.86
N GLU A 171 18.43 -15.08 4.48
CA GLU A 171 18.43 -13.75 5.12
C GLU A 171 17.11 -13.04 4.96
N LEU A 172 16.48 -13.07 3.77
CA LEU A 172 15.19 -12.47 3.54
C LEU A 172 14.12 -13.16 4.37
N ARG A 173 14.08 -14.50 4.42
CA ARG A 173 13.17 -15.25 5.30
C ARG A 173 13.36 -14.92 6.78
N ALA A 174 14.61 -14.77 7.23
CA ALA A 174 14.92 -14.39 8.59
C ALA A 174 14.43 -12.96 8.89
N LEU A 175 14.65 -12.05 7.97
CA LEU A 175 14.23 -10.65 8.08
C LEU A 175 12.70 -10.52 8.15
N LEU A 176 11.97 -11.23 7.28
CA LEU A 176 10.50 -11.21 7.24
C LEU A 176 9.83 -11.79 8.50
N LYS A 177 10.56 -12.58 9.29
CA LYS A 177 10.07 -13.16 10.57
C LYS A 177 10.32 -12.28 11.78
N ARG A 178 11.05 -11.17 11.64
CA ARG A 178 11.33 -10.27 12.76
C ARG A 178 10.06 -9.53 13.19
N ASP A 179 9.98 -9.27 14.50
CA ASP A 179 8.87 -8.51 15.09
C ASP A 179 9.13 -7.01 15.18
N ASP A 180 10.38 -6.62 15.08
CA ASP A 180 10.87 -5.25 15.25
C ASP A 180 11.13 -4.51 13.94
N VAL A 181 10.92 -5.17 12.80
CA VAL A 181 11.09 -4.58 11.48
C VAL A 181 9.95 -4.96 10.55
N VAL A 182 9.53 -4.02 9.69
CA VAL A 182 8.64 -4.26 8.55
C VAL A 182 9.39 -3.95 7.28
N VAL A 183 9.30 -4.85 6.30
CA VAL A 183 9.98 -4.77 5.01
C VAL A 183 8.96 -4.54 3.91
N ILE A 184 9.16 -3.52 3.10
CA ILE A 184 8.24 -3.13 2.04
C ILE A 184 9.03 -2.89 0.75
N PRO A 185 8.80 -3.68 -0.32
CA PRO A 185 9.46 -3.46 -1.58
C PRO A 185 8.87 -2.27 -2.32
N HIS A 186 9.72 -1.62 -3.06
CA HIS A 186 9.41 -0.48 -3.90
C HIS A 186 9.72 -0.79 -5.38
N ASP A 187 9.04 -0.12 -6.30
CA ASP A 187 9.22 -0.24 -7.76
C ASP A 187 9.23 -1.70 -8.28
N THR A 188 8.40 -2.56 -7.70
CA THR A 188 8.38 -4.02 -7.96
C THR A 188 8.10 -4.38 -9.42
N TYR A 189 7.53 -3.48 -10.20
CA TYR A 189 7.21 -3.63 -11.64
C TYR A 189 8.29 -3.07 -12.57
N SER A 190 9.38 -2.52 -12.05
CA SER A 190 10.45 -1.91 -12.85
C SER A 190 11.21 -2.95 -13.68
N LEU A 191 11.55 -2.62 -14.95
CA LEU A 191 12.30 -3.51 -15.85
C LEU A 191 13.68 -3.91 -15.33
N SER A 192 14.37 -2.99 -14.67
CA SER A 192 15.73 -3.22 -14.18
C SER A 192 15.79 -3.97 -12.87
N SER A 193 14.69 -4.01 -12.14
CA SER A 193 14.73 -4.24 -10.70
C SER A 193 13.44 -4.82 -10.12
N GLY A 194 12.48 -5.15 -10.94
CA GLY A 194 11.18 -5.61 -10.48
C GLY A 194 11.23 -6.98 -9.80
N ALA A 195 10.28 -7.19 -8.89
CA ALA A 195 10.00 -8.48 -8.29
C ALA A 195 9.40 -9.45 -9.34
N ASP A 196 9.58 -10.73 -9.11
CA ASP A 196 8.94 -11.79 -9.89
C ASP A 196 7.98 -12.58 -9.00
N PHE A 197 6.84 -11.97 -8.69
CA PHE A 197 5.85 -12.61 -7.83
C PHE A 197 5.27 -13.89 -8.42
N GLU A 198 5.33 -14.08 -9.75
CA GLU A 198 4.85 -15.31 -10.39
C GLU A 198 5.70 -16.54 -10.08
N HIS A 199 7.01 -16.35 -9.85
CA HIS A 199 7.95 -17.45 -9.64
C HIS A 199 8.62 -17.45 -8.27
N MET A 200 8.52 -16.34 -7.51
CA MET A 200 9.09 -16.23 -6.18
C MET A 200 8.41 -17.18 -5.19
N ASP A 201 9.16 -17.77 -4.26
CA ASP A 201 8.59 -18.54 -3.16
C ASP A 201 7.68 -17.64 -2.30
N LEU A 202 6.51 -18.15 -1.90
CA LEU A 202 5.54 -17.36 -1.14
C LEU A 202 6.07 -16.82 0.19
N ASP A 203 7.00 -17.53 0.82
CA ASP A 203 7.64 -17.15 2.08
C ASP A 203 8.76 -16.09 1.93
N LEU A 204 9.04 -15.69 0.69
CA LEU A 204 9.90 -14.55 0.36
C LEU A 204 9.09 -13.30 -0.03
N ILE A 205 7.76 -13.44 -0.18
CA ILE A 205 6.90 -12.30 -0.49
C ILE A 205 6.66 -11.48 0.79
N THR A 206 6.93 -10.19 0.69
CA THR A 206 6.77 -9.24 1.80
C THR A 206 5.30 -9.06 2.21
N PRO A 207 4.99 -8.71 3.48
CA PRO A 207 3.61 -8.55 3.94
C PRO A 207 2.91 -7.30 3.40
N LEU A 208 3.65 -6.37 2.84
CA LEU A 208 3.17 -5.12 2.26
C LEU A 208 3.93 -4.81 0.97
N ILE A 209 3.32 -3.99 0.12
CA ILE A 209 3.94 -3.42 -1.09
C ILE A 209 3.75 -1.90 -1.08
N GLU A 210 4.70 -1.18 -1.63
CA GLU A 210 4.49 0.21 -1.98
C GLU A 210 3.62 0.27 -3.25
N MET A 211 2.34 0.62 -3.06
CA MET A 211 1.34 0.68 -4.13
C MET A 211 1.59 1.84 -5.08
N ILE A 212 2.09 2.95 -4.56
CA ILE A 212 2.37 4.16 -5.32
C ILE A 212 3.77 4.61 -4.96
N SER A 213 4.64 4.64 -5.97
CA SER A 213 5.94 5.28 -5.93
C SER A 213 6.02 6.25 -7.11
N ARG A 214 6.49 7.45 -6.90
CA ARG A 214 6.58 8.50 -7.96
C ARG A 214 5.30 8.63 -8.79
N ALA A 215 4.14 8.44 -8.20
CA ALA A 215 2.82 8.55 -8.84
C ALA A 215 2.39 7.39 -9.77
N ASP A 216 3.12 6.30 -9.86
CA ASP A 216 2.72 5.12 -10.62
C ASP A 216 2.17 4.01 -9.70
N PRO A 217 0.95 3.49 -9.96
CA PRO A 217 0.38 2.45 -9.12
C PRO A 217 0.83 1.05 -9.51
N ALA A 218 1.20 0.26 -8.50
CA ALA A 218 1.63 -1.14 -8.63
C ALA A 218 0.47 -2.15 -8.58
N GLU A 219 -0.79 -1.75 -8.77
CA GLU A 219 -1.93 -2.68 -8.61
C GLU A 219 -1.92 -3.79 -9.64
N TYR A 220 -1.91 -3.45 -10.93
CA TYR A 220 -1.84 -4.39 -12.04
C TYR A 220 -1.25 -3.73 -13.28
N MET A 221 -0.71 -4.55 -14.16
CA MET A 221 -0.15 -4.08 -15.43
C MET A 221 -1.22 -3.43 -16.31
N GLY A 222 -0.93 -2.22 -16.81
CA GLY A 222 -1.87 -1.47 -17.64
C GLY A 222 -2.91 -0.67 -16.85
N HIS A 223 -2.68 -0.43 -15.55
CA HIS A 223 -3.54 0.46 -14.77
C HIS A 223 -3.64 1.86 -15.45
N PRO A 224 -4.84 2.47 -15.55
CA PRO A 224 -5.03 3.73 -16.29
C PRO A 224 -4.19 4.91 -15.79
N ALA A 225 -3.86 4.92 -14.50
CA ALA A 225 -3.01 5.98 -13.91
C ALA A 225 -1.52 5.75 -14.13
N PHE A 226 -1.10 4.60 -14.67
CA PHE A 226 0.30 4.27 -14.90
C PHE A 226 0.89 5.14 -16.01
N ALA A 227 2.04 5.75 -15.77
CA ALA A 227 2.66 6.71 -16.69
C ALA A 227 3.90 6.17 -17.39
N ARG A 228 4.61 5.21 -16.80
CA ARG A 228 5.85 4.66 -17.37
C ARG A 228 5.57 3.77 -18.57
N ASP A 229 6.43 3.86 -19.61
CA ASP A 229 6.30 3.06 -20.83
C ASP A 229 6.86 1.63 -20.67
N THR A 230 7.64 1.38 -19.63
CA THR A 230 8.37 0.14 -19.41
C THR A 230 8.03 -0.47 -18.06
N CYS A 231 7.51 -1.69 -18.09
CA CYS A 231 7.16 -2.46 -16.89
C CYS A 231 7.38 -3.96 -17.13
N CYS A 232 7.58 -4.72 -16.05
CA CYS A 232 7.69 -6.18 -16.08
C CYS A 232 6.36 -6.85 -15.73
N GLU A 233 5.98 -7.91 -16.44
CA GLU A 233 4.96 -8.84 -15.99
C GLU A 233 5.40 -9.52 -14.67
N GLY A 234 4.43 -9.90 -13.83
CA GLY A 234 4.68 -10.63 -12.58
C GLY A 234 5.14 -9.77 -11.40
N GLY A 235 5.33 -8.45 -11.60
CA GLY A 235 5.80 -7.53 -10.56
C GLY A 235 4.71 -6.73 -9.84
N TYR A 236 3.44 -7.01 -10.09
CA TYR A 236 2.32 -6.24 -9.56
C TYR A 236 1.68 -6.88 -8.33
N TRP A 237 1.03 -6.06 -7.54
CA TRP A 237 0.32 -6.49 -6.34
C TRP A 237 -0.67 -7.61 -6.58
N LEU A 238 -1.48 -7.52 -7.65
CA LEU A 238 -2.43 -8.57 -8.02
C LEU A 238 -1.76 -9.89 -8.40
N ASP A 239 -0.54 -9.88 -8.90
CA ASP A 239 0.20 -11.10 -9.23
C ASP A 239 0.54 -11.87 -7.95
N ALA A 240 0.98 -11.15 -6.89
CA ALA A 240 1.20 -11.74 -5.56
C ALA A 240 -0.10 -12.23 -4.90
N LEU A 241 -1.15 -11.38 -4.88
CA LEU A 241 -2.42 -11.72 -4.24
C LEU A 241 -3.10 -12.95 -4.86
N LYS A 242 -3.10 -13.08 -6.18
CA LYS A 242 -3.67 -14.23 -6.91
C LYS A 242 -2.96 -15.55 -6.62
N ARG A 243 -1.71 -15.50 -6.20
CA ARG A 243 -0.96 -16.68 -5.73
C ARG A 243 -1.22 -17.03 -4.27
N GLY A 244 -2.02 -16.23 -3.55
CA GLY A 244 -2.36 -16.45 -2.15
C GLY A 244 -1.47 -15.68 -1.16
N ALA A 245 -0.62 -14.77 -1.62
CA ALA A 245 0.14 -13.91 -0.74
C ALA A 245 -0.79 -13.01 0.09
N LYS A 246 -0.49 -12.87 1.38
CA LYS A 246 -1.25 -12.02 2.31
C LYS A 246 -0.61 -10.63 2.39
N MET A 247 -0.63 -9.92 1.27
CA MET A 247 0.07 -8.65 1.07
C MET A 247 -0.89 -7.47 1.11
N GLY A 248 -0.68 -6.53 2.04
CA GLY A 248 -1.37 -5.24 2.09
C GLY A 248 -0.65 -4.19 1.25
N CYS A 249 -1.08 -2.92 1.35
CA CYS A 249 -0.52 -1.82 0.58
C CYS A 249 -0.26 -0.57 1.42
N ILE A 250 0.82 0.13 1.08
CA ILE A 250 1.14 1.49 1.50
C ILE A 250 1.48 2.34 0.27
N ALA A 251 1.81 3.60 0.45
CA ALA A 251 2.39 4.45 -0.58
C ALA A 251 3.40 5.44 0.02
N GLY A 252 4.32 5.89 -0.79
CA GLY A 252 5.24 6.97 -0.51
C GLY A 252 5.44 7.85 -1.73
N SER A 253 6.08 9.00 -1.56
CA SER A 253 6.35 9.90 -2.67
C SER A 253 7.57 9.50 -3.48
N ASP A 254 8.53 8.84 -2.85
CA ASP A 254 9.88 8.60 -3.40
C ASP A 254 10.49 9.92 -3.93
N ASP A 255 10.28 10.99 -3.14
CA ASP A 255 10.65 12.34 -3.54
C ASP A 255 12.12 12.63 -3.22
N HIS A 256 12.81 13.22 -4.18
CA HIS A 256 14.23 13.58 -4.11
C HIS A 256 14.46 15.09 -4.16
N ASP A 257 13.41 15.89 -4.35
CA ASP A 257 13.54 17.34 -4.57
C ASP A 257 13.21 18.19 -3.33
N GLY A 258 13.02 17.55 -2.17
CA GLY A 258 12.79 18.20 -0.89
C GLY A 258 11.36 18.65 -0.66
N MET A 259 10.43 18.22 -1.49
CA MET A 259 9.00 18.50 -1.35
C MET A 259 8.22 17.29 -0.82
N ASN A 260 8.88 16.47 -0.02
CA ASN A 260 8.34 15.26 0.58
C ASN A 260 7.02 15.53 1.32
N GLY A 261 6.12 14.56 1.25
CA GLY A 261 4.77 14.66 1.82
C GLY A 261 3.85 15.62 1.08
N ARG A 262 4.25 16.15 -0.09
CA ARG A 262 3.40 17.06 -0.85
C ARG A 262 2.09 16.37 -1.25
N VAL A 263 1.05 17.15 -1.28
CA VAL A 263 -0.30 16.72 -1.68
C VAL A 263 -0.66 17.18 -3.10
N HIS A 264 0.30 17.76 -3.82
CA HIS A 264 0.17 18.30 -5.16
C HIS A 264 0.90 17.43 -6.18
N GLU A 265 0.91 17.85 -7.46
CA GLU A 265 1.56 17.13 -8.55
C GLU A 265 3.02 16.76 -8.22
N ALA A 266 3.40 15.55 -8.59
CA ALA A 266 4.77 15.07 -8.45
C ALA A 266 5.69 15.77 -9.46
N TRP A 267 6.89 16.14 -9.03
CA TRP A 267 7.88 16.78 -9.89
C TRP A 267 8.28 15.86 -11.04
N GLY A 268 8.30 16.40 -12.25
CA GLY A 268 8.61 15.62 -13.46
C GLY A 268 7.45 14.76 -14.01
N TYR A 269 6.30 14.73 -13.32
CA TYR A 269 5.12 13.98 -13.73
C TYR A 269 3.85 14.84 -13.67
N PRO A 270 3.67 15.79 -14.63
CA PRO A 270 2.50 16.66 -14.65
C PRO A 270 1.18 15.88 -14.66
N GLY A 271 0.22 16.31 -13.85
CA GLY A 271 -1.07 15.63 -13.69
C GLY A 271 -1.00 14.34 -12.87
N LYS A 272 0.12 14.07 -12.18
CA LYS A 272 0.31 12.95 -11.28
C LYS A 272 0.57 13.42 -9.86
N TYR A 273 0.11 12.65 -8.90
CA TYR A 273 0.21 12.96 -7.48
C TYR A 273 1.05 11.91 -6.77
N PRO A 274 1.94 12.31 -5.83
CA PRO A 274 2.72 11.36 -5.05
C PRO A 274 1.83 10.50 -4.15
N GLY A 275 2.35 9.36 -3.72
CA GLY A 275 1.68 8.49 -2.79
C GLY A 275 1.64 9.04 -1.37
N ILE A 276 0.54 8.83 -0.67
CA ILE A 276 0.39 9.09 0.76
C ILE A 276 -0.24 7.85 1.40
N THR A 277 0.28 7.46 2.56
CA THR A 277 -0.25 6.37 3.35
C THR A 277 -1.20 6.87 4.41
N GLY A 278 -2.35 6.21 4.57
CA GLY A 278 -3.21 6.31 5.72
C GLY A 278 -3.15 5.03 6.55
N VAL A 279 -3.21 5.15 7.86
CA VAL A 279 -3.25 4.01 8.78
C VAL A 279 -4.39 4.15 9.79
N TRP A 280 -4.96 3.00 10.18
CA TRP A 280 -5.88 2.90 11.30
C TRP A 280 -5.10 2.42 12.53
N ALA A 281 -4.76 3.34 13.43
CA ALA A 281 -3.96 3.08 14.64
C ALA A 281 -4.65 3.57 15.90
N LYS A 282 -4.33 3.00 17.05
CA LYS A 282 -4.90 3.43 18.34
C LYS A 282 -4.41 4.81 18.74
N GLU A 283 -3.14 5.08 18.48
CA GLU A 283 -2.48 6.32 18.84
C GLU A 283 -1.37 6.69 17.85
N ASN A 284 -1.02 7.97 17.78
CA ASN A 284 0.07 8.47 16.95
C ASN A 284 1.40 8.37 17.74
N THR A 285 1.92 7.16 17.84
CA THR A 285 3.23 6.84 18.44
C THR A 285 3.98 5.88 17.51
N VAL A 286 5.27 5.71 17.74
CA VAL A 286 6.07 4.76 16.94
C VAL A 286 5.45 3.37 17.01
N GLU A 287 5.10 2.93 18.21
CA GLU A 287 4.51 1.63 18.44
C GLU A 287 3.13 1.50 17.79
N GLY A 288 2.28 2.53 17.91
CA GLY A 288 0.93 2.52 17.36
C GLY A 288 0.91 2.53 15.83
N ILE A 289 1.73 3.37 15.20
CA ILE A 289 1.86 3.44 13.74
C ILE A 289 2.52 2.16 13.19
N PHE A 290 3.61 1.71 13.82
CA PHE A 290 4.30 0.49 13.40
C PHE A 290 3.38 -0.75 13.50
N GLU A 291 2.61 -0.88 14.59
CA GLU A 291 1.66 -1.97 14.78
C GLU A 291 0.57 -1.95 13.69
N ALA A 292 0.02 -0.77 13.36
CA ALA A 292 -0.97 -0.62 12.31
C ALA A 292 -0.41 -1.04 10.92
N ILE A 293 0.82 -0.65 10.61
CA ILE A 293 1.52 -1.05 9.37
C ILE A 293 1.73 -2.56 9.36
N LYS A 294 2.27 -3.14 10.43
CA LYS A 294 2.51 -4.58 10.55
C LYS A 294 1.24 -5.40 10.43
N SER A 295 0.13 -4.90 10.99
CA SER A 295 -1.19 -5.51 10.88
C SER A 295 -1.90 -5.22 9.56
N LYS A 296 -1.26 -4.52 8.62
CA LYS A 296 -1.84 -4.14 7.32
C LYS A 296 -3.16 -3.33 7.44
N ARG A 297 -3.38 -2.64 8.57
CA ARG A 297 -4.49 -1.70 8.70
C ARG A 297 -4.15 -0.39 8.00
N THR A 298 -3.89 -0.51 6.72
CA THR A 298 -3.33 0.54 5.87
C THR A 298 -4.17 0.74 4.62
N PHE A 299 -4.20 1.97 4.19
CA PHE A 299 -4.72 2.37 2.89
C PHE A 299 -3.79 3.43 2.29
N CYS A 300 -3.87 3.63 1.00
CA CYS A 300 -3.00 4.56 0.30
C CYS A 300 -3.74 5.29 -0.81
N PHE A 301 -3.26 6.45 -1.20
CA PHE A 301 -3.90 7.27 -2.22
C PHE A 301 -2.93 8.25 -2.87
N MET A 302 -3.32 8.74 -4.04
CA MET A 302 -2.57 9.71 -4.83
C MET A 302 -2.91 11.13 -4.36
N GLY A 303 -1.97 11.80 -3.66
CA GLY A 303 -2.07 13.18 -3.23
C GLY A 303 -3.33 13.58 -2.46
N GLY A 304 -3.36 14.79 -1.94
CA GLY A 304 -4.53 15.32 -1.23
C GLY A 304 -4.81 14.64 0.11
N ARG A 305 -6.10 14.42 0.40
CA ARG A 305 -6.57 13.69 1.58
C ARG A 305 -7.66 12.71 1.21
N MET A 306 -7.48 11.46 1.58
CA MET A 306 -8.49 10.41 1.44
C MET A 306 -8.47 9.52 2.67
N THR A 307 -9.66 9.21 3.20
CA THR A 307 -9.84 8.18 4.23
C THR A 307 -10.64 7.05 3.63
N ILE A 308 -10.21 5.82 3.85
CA ILE A 308 -10.93 4.61 3.45
C ILE A 308 -11.21 3.79 4.71
N ASP A 309 -12.47 3.61 5.07
CA ASP A 309 -12.92 2.66 6.08
C ASP A 309 -13.63 1.50 5.37
N PHE A 310 -13.00 0.36 5.38
CA PHE A 310 -13.49 -0.86 4.76
C PHE A 310 -13.48 -1.99 5.77
N ARG A 311 -14.65 -2.59 5.99
CA ARG A 311 -14.82 -3.67 6.95
C ARG A 311 -15.71 -4.76 6.41
N ILE A 312 -15.44 -5.99 6.81
CA ILE A 312 -16.31 -7.15 6.62
C ILE A 312 -16.62 -7.75 7.99
N ASN A 313 -17.91 -7.84 8.36
CA ASN A 313 -18.38 -8.30 9.67
C ASN A 313 -17.69 -7.59 10.86
N GLY A 314 -17.37 -6.30 10.70
CA GLY A 314 -16.69 -5.47 11.70
C GLY A 314 -15.15 -5.55 11.66
N HIS A 315 -14.57 -6.52 10.97
CA HIS A 315 -13.12 -6.68 10.80
C HIS A 315 -12.54 -5.66 9.85
N TYR A 316 -11.40 -5.10 10.19
CA TYR A 316 -10.71 -4.08 9.41
C TYR A 316 -9.92 -4.67 8.24
N MET A 317 -9.58 -3.81 7.26
CA MET A 317 -8.59 -4.13 6.25
C MET A 317 -7.30 -4.67 6.90
N GLY A 318 -6.66 -5.63 6.24
CA GLY A 318 -5.46 -6.32 6.74
C GLY A 318 -5.75 -7.62 7.48
N GLU A 319 -7.00 -7.85 7.91
CA GLU A 319 -7.36 -9.04 8.69
C GLU A 319 -7.71 -10.25 7.83
N GLU A 320 -7.50 -11.42 8.43
CA GLU A 320 -7.93 -12.72 7.91
C GLU A 320 -9.12 -13.21 8.75
N ILE A 321 -10.25 -13.47 8.10
CA ILE A 321 -11.47 -13.89 8.76
C ILE A 321 -11.98 -15.22 8.21
N THR A 322 -12.76 -15.92 9.04
CA THR A 322 -13.45 -17.14 8.63
C THR A 322 -14.94 -16.96 8.81
N LEU A 323 -15.71 -17.22 7.75
CA LEU A 323 -17.18 -17.23 7.79
C LEU A 323 -17.71 -18.67 7.81
N GLY A 324 -18.76 -18.90 8.60
CA GLY A 324 -19.51 -20.15 8.62
C GLY A 324 -20.31 -20.34 7.31
N GLU A 325 -20.80 -21.57 7.04
CA GLU A 325 -21.51 -21.91 5.80
C GLU A 325 -22.71 -21.02 5.51
N GLU A 326 -23.47 -20.61 6.54
CA GLU A 326 -24.66 -19.76 6.40
C GLU A 326 -24.41 -18.30 6.77
N GLU A 327 -23.16 -17.92 7.05
CA GLU A 327 -22.81 -16.56 7.44
C GLU A 327 -22.60 -15.68 6.23
N HIS A 328 -23.25 -14.51 6.22
CA HIS A 328 -23.11 -13.53 5.14
C HIS A 328 -21.94 -12.57 5.44
N ALA A 329 -21.32 -12.07 4.38
CA ALA A 329 -20.36 -10.98 4.49
C ALA A 329 -21.12 -9.64 4.57
N ASN A 330 -21.16 -9.04 5.76
CA ASN A 330 -21.69 -7.69 5.96
C ASN A 330 -20.58 -6.68 5.68
N ILE A 331 -20.67 -6.03 4.55
CA ILE A 331 -19.66 -5.09 4.06
C ILE A 331 -20.04 -3.68 4.47
N PHE A 332 -19.11 -2.99 5.12
CA PHE A 332 -19.17 -1.56 5.42
C PHE A 332 -18.07 -0.83 4.65
N ILE A 333 -18.47 0.28 4.02
CA ILE A 333 -17.56 1.16 3.24
C ILE A 333 -17.90 2.60 3.60
N ASP A 334 -16.90 3.37 4.06
CA ASP A 334 -16.97 4.83 4.20
C ASP A 334 -15.70 5.45 3.64
N VAL A 335 -15.84 6.23 2.58
CA VAL A 335 -14.72 6.89 1.91
C VAL A 335 -14.93 8.39 1.95
N LYS A 336 -13.94 9.11 2.48
CA LYS A 336 -13.90 10.58 2.49
C LYS A 336 -12.71 11.04 1.67
N ALA A 337 -12.91 12.00 0.79
CA ALA A 337 -11.84 12.58 -0.01
C ALA A 337 -12.02 14.11 -0.06
N ASP A 338 -10.92 14.81 -0.29
CA ASP A 338 -10.90 16.27 -0.49
C ASP A 338 -11.41 16.69 -1.87
N THR A 339 -11.71 15.73 -2.73
CA THR A 339 -12.32 15.89 -4.04
C THR A 339 -13.50 14.94 -4.22
N LYS A 340 -14.29 15.14 -5.27
CA LYS A 340 -15.47 14.31 -5.52
C LYS A 340 -15.06 12.90 -5.94
N ILE A 341 -15.66 11.92 -5.28
CA ILE A 341 -15.51 10.51 -5.61
C ILE A 341 -16.29 10.22 -6.89
N LYS A 342 -15.60 9.71 -7.89
CA LYS A 342 -16.18 9.27 -9.16
C LYS A 342 -16.83 7.89 -9.00
N ARG A 343 -16.10 6.95 -8.39
CA ARG A 343 -16.59 5.61 -8.10
C ARG A 343 -15.74 4.89 -7.03
N ILE A 344 -16.36 3.93 -6.37
CA ILE A 344 -15.69 2.98 -5.48
C ILE A 344 -15.93 1.59 -6.05
N ALA A 345 -14.87 0.86 -6.35
CA ALA A 345 -14.96 -0.52 -6.79
C ALA A 345 -14.65 -1.46 -5.61
N LEU A 346 -15.58 -2.36 -5.29
CA LEU A 346 -15.30 -3.53 -4.47
C LEU A 346 -14.68 -4.60 -5.37
N VAL A 347 -13.42 -4.90 -5.11
CA VAL A 347 -12.66 -5.90 -5.85
C VAL A 347 -12.57 -7.19 -5.04
N LYS A 348 -12.96 -8.31 -5.65
CA LYS A 348 -12.81 -9.66 -5.12
C LYS A 348 -11.92 -10.47 -6.06
N ASN A 349 -10.86 -11.05 -5.55
CA ASN A 349 -9.92 -11.89 -6.32
C ASN A 349 -9.40 -11.20 -7.60
N GLY A 350 -9.14 -9.90 -7.51
CA GLY A 350 -8.66 -9.09 -8.62
C GLY A 350 -9.72 -8.72 -9.68
N ARG A 351 -11.00 -8.99 -9.43
CA ARG A 351 -12.11 -8.60 -10.30
C ARG A 351 -13.05 -7.63 -9.61
N GLU A 352 -13.40 -6.55 -10.28
CA GLU A 352 -14.45 -5.64 -9.80
C GLU A 352 -15.78 -6.39 -9.73
N ARG A 353 -16.40 -6.43 -8.54
CA ARG A 353 -17.69 -7.09 -8.32
C ARG A 353 -18.83 -6.10 -8.19
N VAL A 354 -18.57 -4.97 -7.55
CA VAL A 354 -19.53 -3.92 -7.33
C VAL A 354 -18.86 -2.59 -7.63
N CYS A 355 -19.59 -1.73 -8.34
CA CYS A 355 -19.18 -0.36 -8.59
C CYS A 355 -20.19 0.57 -7.93
N LEU A 356 -19.76 1.36 -6.97
CA LEU A 356 -20.58 2.19 -6.12
C LEU A 356 -20.36 3.66 -6.43
N MET A 357 -21.45 4.43 -6.33
CA MET A 357 -21.43 5.88 -6.47
C MET A 357 -21.77 6.49 -5.11
N GLY A 358 -20.97 7.47 -4.69
CA GLY A 358 -21.11 8.11 -3.38
C GLY A 358 -20.20 7.51 -2.30
N PRO A 359 -20.12 8.17 -1.13
CA PRO A 359 -19.04 7.91 -0.16
C PRO A 359 -19.29 6.75 0.78
N THR A 360 -20.54 6.47 1.17
CA THR A 360 -20.86 5.53 2.25
C THR A 360 -21.81 4.46 1.76
N HIS A 361 -21.47 3.20 2.01
CA HIS A 361 -22.26 2.05 1.63
C HIS A 361 -22.23 0.97 2.71
N GLN A 362 -23.38 0.32 2.86
CA GLN A 362 -23.54 -0.90 3.65
C GLN A 362 -24.27 -1.91 2.78
N MET A 363 -23.74 -3.13 2.72
CA MET A 363 -24.36 -4.17 1.93
C MET A 363 -24.14 -5.54 2.56
N VAL A 364 -25.08 -6.42 2.35
CA VAL A 364 -24.90 -7.85 2.57
C VAL A 364 -24.48 -8.46 1.25
N PHE A 365 -23.36 -9.12 1.25
CA PHE A 365 -22.85 -9.83 0.10
C PHE A 365 -23.09 -11.32 0.32
N ASP A 366 -23.92 -11.93 -0.53
CA ASP A 366 -24.05 -13.37 -0.55
C ASP A 366 -22.75 -13.94 -1.09
N TYR A 367 -22.01 -14.53 -0.16
CA TYR A 367 -20.64 -14.88 -0.38
C TYR A 367 -20.54 -16.29 -0.95
N PHE A 368 -19.97 -16.40 -2.13
CA PHE A 368 -19.55 -17.68 -2.69
C PHE A 368 -18.03 -17.71 -2.77
N ASN A 369 -17.41 -18.75 -2.19
CA ASN A 369 -15.99 -18.98 -2.36
C ASN A 369 -15.67 -19.27 -3.81
N GLU A 370 -14.73 -18.53 -4.38
CA GLU A 370 -14.16 -18.80 -5.69
C GLU A 370 -12.86 -19.58 -5.56
N GLN A 371 -12.24 -19.50 -4.39
CA GLN A 371 -11.03 -20.22 -4.00
C GLN A 371 -11.07 -20.50 -2.50
N GLU A 372 -10.09 -21.24 -1.97
CA GLU A 372 -10.03 -21.60 -0.54
C GLU A 372 -10.11 -20.36 0.36
N THR A 373 -9.39 -19.30 0.01
CA THR A 373 -9.43 -18.00 0.68
C THR A 373 -9.58 -16.92 -0.36
N ASP A 374 -10.69 -16.21 -0.37
CA ASP A 374 -10.89 -15.05 -1.21
C ASP A 374 -10.33 -13.78 -0.56
N PHE A 375 -9.90 -12.82 -1.37
CA PHE A 375 -9.49 -11.50 -0.89
C PHE A 375 -10.37 -10.40 -1.46
N PHE A 376 -10.66 -9.39 -0.61
CA PHE A 376 -11.48 -8.24 -0.94
C PHE A 376 -10.75 -6.96 -0.60
N TYR A 377 -10.77 -5.99 -1.50
CA TYR A 377 -10.27 -4.64 -1.23
C TYR A 377 -11.08 -3.60 -1.99
N LEU A 378 -10.89 -2.33 -1.66
CA LEU A 378 -11.48 -1.22 -2.38
C LEU A 378 -10.44 -0.55 -3.29
N ARG A 379 -10.91 -0.16 -4.48
CA ARG A 379 -10.27 0.82 -5.34
C ARG A 379 -11.20 2.02 -5.49
N VAL A 380 -10.70 3.18 -5.11
CA VAL A 380 -11.41 4.46 -5.22
C VAL A 380 -10.88 5.24 -6.41
N GLU A 381 -11.76 5.83 -7.20
CA GLU A 381 -11.42 6.74 -8.28
C GLU A 381 -12.13 8.08 -8.05
N THR A 382 -11.41 9.18 -8.17
CA THR A 382 -11.94 10.54 -8.02
C THR A 382 -12.17 11.21 -9.36
N GLU A 383 -12.97 12.29 -9.41
CA GLU A 383 -13.26 13.00 -10.67
C GLU A 383 -12.05 13.71 -11.25
N ASP A 384 -11.07 14.07 -10.44
CA ASP A 384 -9.80 14.67 -10.87
C ASP A 384 -8.73 13.62 -11.26
N GLY A 385 -9.10 12.33 -11.31
CA GLY A 385 -8.25 11.24 -11.81
C GLY A 385 -7.28 10.66 -10.79
N ARG A 386 -7.42 10.99 -9.50
CA ARG A 386 -6.67 10.33 -8.42
C ARG A 386 -7.28 9.01 -8.04
N TYR A 387 -6.47 8.12 -7.48
CA TYR A 387 -6.87 6.80 -7.03
C TYR A 387 -6.48 6.57 -5.57
N GLY A 388 -7.21 5.66 -4.92
CA GLY A 388 -6.89 5.15 -3.59
C GLY A 388 -7.20 3.66 -3.48
N TRP A 389 -6.48 2.97 -2.60
CA TRP A 389 -6.63 1.53 -2.33
C TRP A 389 -6.55 1.29 -0.83
N CYS A 390 -7.18 0.23 -0.37
CA CYS A 390 -6.97 -0.28 0.98
C CYS A 390 -6.36 -1.68 0.94
N SER A 391 -5.67 -2.06 2.01
CA SER A 391 -5.24 -3.45 2.21
C SER A 391 -6.43 -4.40 2.16
N PRO A 392 -6.25 -5.65 1.69
CA PRO A 392 -7.34 -6.60 1.58
C PRO A 392 -7.84 -7.10 2.94
N ILE A 393 -9.07 -7.60 2.94
CA ILE A 393 -9.57 -8.55 3.95
C ILE A 393 -9.61 -9.91 3.25
N TRP A 394 -9.00 -10.91 3.89
CA TRP A 394 -9.01 -12.29 3.39
C TRP A 394 -10.10 -13.07 4.09
N VAL A 395 -10.91 -13.77 3.30
CA VAL A 395 -12.10 -14.45 3.80
C VAL A 395 -12.04 -15.92 3.39
N THR A 396 -11.98 -16.78 4.39
CA THR A 396 -12.09 -18.25 4.24
C THR A 396 -13.47 -18.68 4.69
N ARG A 397 -14.09 -19.61 4.00
CA ARG A 397 -15.37 -20.21 4.42
C ARG A 397 -15.14 -21.64 4.93
N LYS A 398 -15.77 -21.98 6.04
CA LYS A 398 -15.83 -23.35 6.59
C LYS A 398 -17.18 -23.95 6.36
#